data_0fd5605809c3f6c1b2301ceae614fe9d
#
_entry.id   0fd5605809c3f6c1b2301ceae614fe9d
#
_cell.length_a   1.000
_cell.length_b   1.000
_cell.length_c   1.000
_cell.angle_alpha   90.00
_cell.angle_beta   90.00
_cell.angle_gamma   90.00
#
_symmetry.space_group_name_H-M   'P 1'
#
loop_
_entity.id
_entity.type
_entity.pdbx_description
1 polymer ?
#
loop_
_entity_poly.entity_id
_entity_poly.type
_entity_poly.pdbx_seq_one_letter_code
_entity_poly.pdbx_strand_id
1 'polypeptide(L)'
;IPVWVVPKFSVPVVKDKFNVGIGAFTGAVIGESNSGFGILYGLATVGNRNTNLTLGLGYGYAAGSFAKSPMISLAGMVRVSPRGYLITENYYIKVDTETLTLVSLGGRSMLGKAGLDYGLVLPFSNEMDTFFGIPWLGITVPFGKNYHQQTPNTPVKKY
;
A
#
# COMPACT_ATOMS: atom_id res chain seq x y z
N ILE A 1 -23.56 0.28 7.89
CA ILE A 1 -22.78 -0.14 6.70
C ILE A 1 -21.52 0.72 6.66
N PRO A 2 -20.28 0.15 6.72
CA PRO A 2 -19.06 0.92 6.57
C PRO A 2 -18.89 1.37 5.12
N VAL A 3 -18.49 2.63 4.94
CA VAL A 3 -18.11 3.22 3.65
C VAL A 3 -16.78 3.93 3.79
N TRP A 4 -15.93 3.89 2.76
CA TRP A 4 -14.62 4.57 2.78
C TRP A 4 -14.19 5.04 1.40
N VAL A 5 -13.29 6.02 1.38
CA VAL A 5 -12.60 6.52 0.19
C VAL A 5 -11.12 6.65 0.46
N VAL A 6 -10.30 6.53 -0.60
CA VAL A 6 -8.83 6.55 -0.49
C VAL A 6 -8.25 7.53 -1.54
N PRO A 7 -8.39 8.85 -1.35
CA PRO A 7 -7.74 9.82 -2.21
C PRO A 7 -6.21 9.79 -2.01
N LYS A 8 -5.47 9.85 -3.11
CA LYS A 8 -4.01 9.90 -3.11
C LYS A 8 -3.51 10.82 -4.21
N PHE A 9 -2.56 11.68 -3.87
CA PHE A 9 -1.83 12.54 -4.80
C PHE A 9 -0.34 12.21 -4.73
N SER A 10 0.31 12.11 -5.88
CA SER A 10 1.76 11.96 -5.93
C SER A 10 2.35 12.78 -7.08
N VAL A 11 3.53 13.35 -6.82
CA VAL A 11 4.26 14.16 -7.79
C VAL A 11 5.68 13.61 -7.94
N PRO A 12 6.21 13.52 -9.16
CA PRO A 12 7.61 13.20 -9.38
C PRO A 12 8.46 14.42 -9.02
N VAL A 13 9.36 14.26 -8.06
CA VAL A 13 10.40 15.25 -7.74
C VAL A 13 11.56 15.08 -8.72
N VAL A 14 11.94 13.83 -8.98
CA VAL A 14 12.91 13.46 -10.01
C VAL A 14 12.28 12.35 -10.84
N LYS A 15 12.08 12.62 -12.13
CA LYS A 15 11.44 11.68 -13.06
C LYS A 15 12.11 10.31 -13.02
N ASP A 16 11.30 9.26 -12.84
CA ASP A 16 11.70 7.85 -12.79
C ASP A 16 12.72 7.49 -11.68
N LYS A 17 12.92 8.38 -10.68
CA LYS A 17 13.85 8.15 -9.57
C LYS A 17 13.25 8.43 -8.21
N PHE A 18 12.52 9.55 -8.06
CA PHE A 18 12.02 9.96 -6.75
C PHE A 18 10.65 10.65 -6.87
N ASN A 19 9.70 10.17 -6.10
CA ASN A 19 8.35 10.72 -6.01
C ASN A 19 7.99 10.96 -4.54
N VAL A 20 7.19 11.99 -4.31
CA VAL A 20 6.55 12.22 -3.02
C VAL A 20 5.04 12.22 -3.19
N GLY A 21 4.34 11.82 -2.16
CA GLY A 21 2.88 11.77 -2.20
C GLY A 21 2.26 11.99 -0.84
N ILE A 22 1.00 12.36 -0.86
CA ILE A 22 0.12 12.43 0.31
C ILE A 22 -1.17 11.69 -0.01
N GLY A 23 -1.77 11.13 1.00
CA GLY A 23 -3.05 10.46 0.85
C GLY A 23 -3.83 10.40 2.15
N ALA A 24 -5.06 9.99 2.01
CA ALA A 24 -5.92 9.69 3.15
C ALA A 24 -6.67 8.39 2.86
N PHE A 25 -6.82 7.57 3.87
CA PHE A 25 -7.88 6.58 3.97
C PHE A 25 -8.90 7.15 4.94
N THR A 26 -10.13 7.32 4.54
CA THR A 26 -11.16 7.89 5.41
C THR A 26 -12.49 7.18 5.20
N GLY A 27 -13.17 6.90 6.27
CA GLY A 27 -14.46 6.21 6.26
C GLY A 27 -15.34 6.55 7.45
N ALA A 28 -16.56 6.05 7.38
CA ALA A 28 -17.54 6.14 8.47
C ALA A 28 -18.51 4.97 8.38
N VAL A 29 -19.23 4.69 9.47
CA VAL A 29 -20.32 3.73 9.51
C VAL A 29 -21.64 4.46 9.34
N ILE A 30 -22.34 4.22 8.23
CA ILE A 30 -23.66 4.84 7.98
C ILE A 30 -24.65 4.37 9.06
N GLY A 31 -25.29 5.35 9.68
CA GLY A 31 -26.28 5.12 10.76
C GLY A 31 -25.70 5.25 12.17
N GLU A 32 -24.38 5.48 12.33
CA GLU A 32 -23.75 5.70 13.61
C GLU A 32 -23.16 7.13 13.72
N SER A 33 -23.47 7.83 14.79
CA SER A 33 -22.89 9.13 15.08
C SER A 33 -21.44 8.98 15.51
N ASN A 34 -20.58 9.91 15.13
CA ASN A 34 -19.16 9.96 15.50
C ASN A 34 -18.35 8.69 15.10
N SER A 35 -18.75 8.05 14.00
CA SER A 35 -18.13 6.80 13.48
C SER A 35 -17.01 7.05 12.47
N GLY A 36 -16.58 8.31 12.31
CA GLY A 36 -15.49 8.67 11.39
C GLY A 36 -14.16 8.06 11.82
N PHE A 37 -13.48 7.40 10.87
CA PHE A 37 -12.16 6.80 11.07
C PHE A 37 -11.28 6.98 9.84
N GLY A 38 -9.99 6.88 10.03
CA GLY A 38 -9.08 6.92 8.87
C GLY A 38 -7.61 7.06 9.23
N ILE A 39 -6.82 7.30 8.18
CA ILE A 39 -5.37 7.54 8.26
C ILE A 39 -5.03 8.67 7.30
N LEU A 40 -4.30 9.67 7.76
CA LEU A 40 -3.63 10.66 6.91
C LEU A 40 -2.16 10.27 6.80
N TYR A 41 -1.62 10.23 5.58
CA TYR A 41 -0.26 9.75 5.38
C TYR A 41 0.51 10.51 4.30
N GLY A 42 1.82 10.61 4.50
CA GLY A 42 2.79 11.04 3.51
C GLY A 42 3.64 9.86 3.02
N LEU A 43 4.10 9.90 1.78
CA LEU A 43 4.87 8.85 1.13
C LEU A 43 6.09 9.43 0.43
N ALA A 44 7.20 8.72 0.49
CA ALA A 44 8.38 8.96 -0.33
C ALA A 44 8.75 7.67 -1.06
N THR A 45 8.85 7.72 -2.38
CA THR A 45 9.14 6.56 -3.21
C THR A 45 10.42 6.80 -3.98
N VAL A 46 11.38 5.90 -3.86
CA VAL A 46 12.59 5.84 -4.68
C VAL A 46 12.48 4.71 -5.69
N GLY A 47 12.97 4.96 -6.91
CA GLY A 47 12.94 3.98 -8.00
C GLY A 47 11.97 4.37 -9.12
N ASN A 48 11.65 3.40 -9.93
CA ASN A 48 10.82 3.55 -11.11
C ASN A 48 9.62 2.58 -11.10
N ARG A 49 8.88 2.50 -12.21
CA ARG A 49 7.70 1.63 -12.32
C ARG A 49 8.00 0.13 -12.22
N ASN A 50 9.24 -0.29 -12.48
CA ASN A 50 9.63 -1.69 -12.46
C ASN A 50 10.23 -2.11 -11.11
N THR A 51 10.92 -1.17 -10.46
CA THR A 51 11.57 -1.43 -9.17
C THR A 51 11.48 -0.15 -8.33
N ASN A 52 10.84 -0.25 -7.20
CA ASN A 52 10.70 0.89 -6.29
C ASN A 52 10.59 0.43 -4.84
N LEU A 53 10.93 1.37 -3.96
CA LEU A 53 10.76 1.26 -2.53
C LEU A 53 10.05 2.52 -2.04
N THR A 54 9.03 2.35 -1.23
CA THR A 54 8.21 3.43 -0.67
C THR A 54 8.26 3.38 0.84
N LEU A 55 8.60 4.50 1.45
CA LEU A 55 8.44 4.74 2.88
C LEU A 55 7.22 5.62 3.10
N GLY A 56 6.37 5.26 4.04
CA GLY A 56 5.19 6.00 4.43
C GLY A 56 5.20 6.33 5.91
N LEU A 57 4.66 7.51 6.24
CA LEU A 57 4.40 7.94 7.60
C LEU A 57 2.99 8.48 7.68
N GLY A 58 2.19 8.00 8.62
CA GLY A 58 0.80 8.40 8.75
C GLY A 58 0.33 8.48 10.20
N TYR A 59 -0.80 9.15 10.38
CA TYR A 59 -1.50 9.20 11.67
C TYR A 59 -2.93 8.73 11.49
N GLY A 60 -3.30 7.75 12.30
CA GLY A 60 -4.68 7.29 12.40
C GLY A 60 -5.56 8.31 13.12
N TYR A 61 -6.84 8.35 12.79
CA TYR A 61 -7.84 9.07 13.57
C TYR A 61 -9.12 8.22 13.66
N ALA A 62 -9.79 8.34 14.77
CA ALA A 62 -11.10 7.71 15.01
C ALA A 62 -11.91 8.58 15.96
N ALA A 63 -13.23 8.68 15.73
CA ALA A 63 -14.16 9.41 16.58
C ALA A 63 -13.69 10.85 16.96
N GLY A 64 -13.10 11.56 15.99
CA GLY A 64 -12.64 12.94 16.16
C GLY A 64 -11.28 13.12 16.86
N SER A 65 -10.58 12.04 17.19
CA SER A 65 -9.27 12.09 17.87
C SER A 65 -8.18 11.44 17.02
N PHE A 66 -7.00 12.05 16.99
CA PHE A 66 -5.82 11.46 16.33
C PHE A 66 -5.09 10.50 17.27
N ALA A 67 -4.52 9.45 16.68
CA ALA A 67 -3.63 8.53 17.39
C ALA A 67 -2.39 9.27 17.93
N LYS A 68 -1.91 8.89 19.09
CA LYS A 68 -0.73 9.49 19.74
C LYS A 68 0.58 9.10 19.03
N SER A 69 0.60 7.95 18.38
CA SER A 69 1.78 7.42 17.70
C SER A 69 1.57 7.37 16.19
N PRO A 70 2.61 7.65 15.38
CA PRO A 70 2.53 7.48 13.94
C PRO A 70 2.52 6.01 13.56
N MET A 71 1.89 5.72 12.42
CA MET A 71 2.05 4.48 11.69
C MET A 71 3.17 4.65 10.67
N ILE A 72 4.07 3.68 10.61
CA ILE A 72 5.13 3.62 9.60
C ILE A 72 4.80 2.51 8.62
N SER A 73 4.97 2.77 7.32
CA SER A 73 4.83 1.75 6.27
C SER A 73 6.07 1.67 5.40
N LEU A 74 6.41 0.45 4.99
CA LEU A 74 7.49 0.16 4.04
C LEU A 74 6.94 -0.76 2.97
N ALA A 75 6.86 -0.26 1.74
CA ALA A 75 6.37 -1.02 0.60
C ALA A 75 7.45 -1.12 -0.48
N GLY A 76 7.50 -2.25 -1.16
CA GLY A 76 8.45 -2.49 -2.24
C GLY A 76 7.82 -3.25 -3.39
N MET A 77 8.30 -2.97 -4.59
CA MET A 77 7.92 -3.69 -5.78
C MET A 77 9.15 -3.91 -6.65
N VAL A 78 9.30 -5.13 -7.16
CA VAL A 78 10.34 -5.47 -8.14
C VAL A 78 9.76 -6.31 -9.26
N ARG A 79 10.05 -5.93 -10.50
CA ARG A 79 9.65 -6.69 -11.68
C ARG A 79 10.57 -7.90 -11.84
N VAL A 80 9.99 -9.09 -11.81
CA VAL A 80 10.72 -10.38 -11.92
C VAL A 80 10.52 -11.06 -13.27
N SER A 81 9.48 -10.67 -14.02
CA SER A 81 9.23 -11.20 -15.36
C SER A 81 8.52 -10.14 -16.23
N PRO A 82 8.35 -10.38 -17.55
CA PRO A 82 7.62 -9.46 -18.43
C PRO A 82 6.20 -9.12 -17.93
N ARG A 83 5.55 -10.02 -17.21
CA ARG A 83 4.18 -9.86 -16.68
C ARG A 83 4.08 -10.05 -15.17
N GLY A 84 5.21 -10.23 -14.45
CA GLY A 84 5.21 -10.56 -13.03
C GLY A 84 6.03 -9.58 -12.20
N TYR A 85 5.51 -9.26 -11.02
CA TYR A 85 6.16 -8.46 -10.00
C TYR A 85 6.10 -9.19 -8.67
N LEU A 86 7.14 -9.08 -7.86
CA LEU A 86 7.06 -9.30 -6.42
C LEU A 86 6.69 -7.98 -5.75
N ILE A 87 5.82 -8.06 -4.77
CA ILE A 87 5.37 -6.92 -3.98
C ILE A 87 5.43 -7.24 -2.50
N THR A 88 5.76 -6.25 -1.71
CA THR A 88 5.68 -6.30 -0.25
C THR A 88 5.12 -5.00 0.27
N GLU A 89 4.34 -5.07 1.34
CA GLU A 89 3.77 -3.92 2.01
C GLU A 89 3.70 -4.21 3.50
N ASN A 90 4.50 -3.50 4.27
CA ASN A 90 4.68 -3.76 5.68
C ASN A 90 4.26 -2.54 6.48
N TYR A 91 3.60 -2.76 7.62
CA TYR A 91 3.11 -1.72 8.49
C TYR A 91 3.58 -1.95 9.92
N TYR A 92 4.03 -0.88 10.55
CA TYR A 92 4.29 -0.82 11.97
C TYR A 92 3.31 0.18 12.59
N ILE A 93 2.46 -0.31 13.47
CA ILE A 93 1.37 0.44 14.10
C ILE A 93 1.52 0.30 15.60
N LYS A 94 1.59 1.43 16.30
CA LYS A 94 1.61 1.46 17.75
C LYS A 94 0.36 2.15 18.27
N VAL A 95 -0.40 1.45 19.13
CA VAL A 95 -1.60 1.95 19.79
C VAL A 95 -1.39 1.79 21.30
N ASP A 96 -1.21 2.90 22.00
CA ASP A 96 -0.88 2.96 23.42
C ASP A 96 0.34 2.09 23.79
N THR A 97 0.15 0.97 24.46
CA THR A 97 1.20 0.01 24.84
C THR A 97 1.38 -1.13 23.86
N GLU A 98 0.44 -1.30 22.94
CA GLU A 98 0.43 -2.41 21.99
C GLU A 98 1.14 -2.06 20.70
N THR A 99 1.81 -3.04 20.12
CA THR A 99 2.47 -2.92 18.83
C THR A 99 1.94 -4.00 17.90
N LEU A 100 1.44 -3.58 16.74
CA LEU A 100 1.04 -4.45 15.64
C LEU A 100 1.98 -4.22 14.46
N THR A 101 2.65 -5.29 14.03
CA THR A 101 3.43 -5.31 12.80
C THR A 101 2.74 -6.21 11.79
N LEU A 102 2.43 -5.68 10.61
CA LEU A 102 1.90 -6.45 9.50
C LEU A 102 3.00 -6.60 8.45
N VAL A 103 3.36 -7.82 8.13
CA VAL A 103 4.32 -8.13 7.05
C VAL A 103 3.55 -8.78 5.91
N SER A 104 3.64 -8.22 4.73
CA SER A 104 2.97 -8.75 3.53
C SER A 104 4.00 -9.13 2.48
N LEU A 105 3.81 -10.30 1.88
CA LEU A 105 4.57 -10.75 0.72
C LEU A 105 3.60 -11.29 -0.32
N GLY A 106 3.75 -10.82 -1.55
CA GLY A 106 2.86 -11.20 -2.62
C GLY A 106 3.45 -11.01 -4.01
N GLY A 107 2.60 -11.22 -4.99
CA GLY A 107 2.92 -11.02 -6.39
C GLY A 107 1.83 -10.25 -7.12
N ARG A 108 2.19 -9.65 -8.23
CA ARG A 108 1.29 -9.08 -9.21
C ARG A 108 1.52 -9.74 -10.55
N SER A 109 0.46 -10.24 -11.16
CA SER A 109 0.46 -10.77 -12.52
C SER A 109 -0.32 -9.82 -13.45
N MET A 110 0.33 -9.36 -14.52
CA MET A 110 -0.31 -8.47 -15.49
C MET A 110 -1.15 -9.27 -16.48
N LEU A 111 -2.45 -9.01 -16.52
CA LEU A 111 -3.44 -9.56 -17.41
C LEU A 111 -3.91 -8.47 -18.39
N GLY A 112 -3.11 -8.23 -19.43
CA GLY A 112 -3.32 -7.09 -20.32
C GLY A 112 -3.12 -5.76 -19.59
N LYS A 113 -4.18 -4.96 -19.44
CA LYS A 113 -4.16 -3.68 -18.71
C LYS A 113 -4.40 -3.84 -17.20
N ALA A 114 -4.99 -4.96 -16.78
CA ALA A 114 -5.29 -5.21 -15.39
C ALA A 114 -4.11 -5.90 -14.70
N GLY A 115 -3.91 -5.63 -13.41
CA GLY A 115 -3.03 -6.36 -12.52
C GLY A 115 -3.85 -7.22 -11.56
N LEU A 116 -3.52 -8.49 -11.45
CA LEU A 116 -4.02 -9.39 -10.42
C LEU A 116 -2.97 -9.44 -9.31
N ASP A 117 -3.32 -8.96 -8.14
CA ASP A 117 -2.48 -8.92 -6.94
C ASP A 117 -2.89 -10.05 -6.00
N TYR A 118 -1.93 -10.75 -5.43
CA TYR A 118 -2.16 -11.87 -4.52
C TYR A 118 -1.01 -12.01 -3.54
N GLY A 119 -1.29 -12.52 -2.34
CA GLY A 119 -0.25 -12.71 -1.33
C GLY A 119 -0.79 -13.16 0.01
N LEU A 120 0.10 -13.06 1.01
CA LEU A 120 -0.18 -13.34 2.41
C LEU A 120 0.19 -12.11 3.24
N VAL A 121 -0.64 -11.81 4.23
CA VAL A 121 -0.33 -10.88 5.32
C VAL A 121 -0.11 -11.67 6.58
N LEU A 122 1.00 -11.41 7.24
CA LEU A 122 1.43 -12.04 8.49
C LEU A 122 1.36 -10.98 9.59
N PRO A 123 0.35 -11.03 10.49
CA PRO A 123 0.30 -10.16 11.64
C PRO A 123 1.23 -10.67 12.75
N PHE A 124 1.91 -9.72 13.41
CA PHE A 124 2.72 -9.94 14.60
C PHE A 124 2.31 -8.92 15.65
N SER A 125 1.95 -9.39 16.84
CA SER A 125 1.61 -8.57 18.01
C SER A 125 2.20 -9.21 19.25
N ASN A 126 2.44 -8.41 20.28
CA ASN A 126 2.95 -8.91 21.57
C ASN A 126 1.95 -9.84 22.28
N GLU A 127 0.68 -9.82 21.88
CA GLU A 127 -0.38 -10.65 22.48
C GLU A 127 -0.74 -11.88 21.63
N MET A 128 -0.07 -12.08 20.49
CA MET A 128 -0.39 -13.19 19.58
C MET A 128 0.51 -14.40 19.86
N ASP A 129 -0.06 -15.45 20.44
CA ASP A 129 0.60 -16.74 20.66
C ASP A 129 0.59 -17.66 19.44
N THR A 130 -0.19 -17.35 18.42
CA THR A 130 -0.35 -18.20 17.24
C THR A 130 -0.02 -17.46 15.95
N PHE A 131 0.87 -18.03 15.18
CA PHE A 131 1.23 -17.53 13.85
C PHE A 131 0.19 -17.99 12.82
N PHE A 132 -0.39 -17.04 12.08
CA PHE A 132 -1.28 -17.34 10.96
C PHE A 132 -1.08 -16.34 9.82
N GLY A 133 -1.30 -16.81 8.60
CA GLY A 133 -1.24 -15.96 7.41
C GLY A 133 -2.65 -15.69 6.86
N ILE A 134 -2.93 -14.44 6.54
CA ILE A 134 -4.20 -14.03 5.94
C ILE A 134 -3.96 -13.89 4.44
N PRO A 135 -4.55 -14.77 3.59
CA PRO A 135 -4.44 -14.60 2.14
C PRO A 135 -5.24 -13.39 1.68
N TRP A 136 -4.73 -12.68 0.70
CA TRP A 136 -5.43 -11.57 0.06
C TRP A 136 -5.36 -11.66 -1.46
N LEU A 137 -6.38 -11.14 -2.11
CA LEU A 137 -6.50 -11.07 -3.56
C LEU A 137 -7.05 -9.70 -3.94
N GLY A 138 -6.49 -9.09 -4.97
CA GLY A 138 -6.93 -7.79 -5.47
C GLY A 138 -6.80 -7.68 -6.99
N ILE A 139 -7.57 -6.77 -7.57
CA ILE A 139 -7.49 -6.43 -9.00
C ILE A 139 -7.26 -4.93 -9.10
N THR A 140 -6.21 -4.57 -9.82
CA THR A 140 -5.88 -3.18 -10.13
C THR A 140 -6.13 -2.91 -11.60
N VAL A 141 -7.02 -1.96 -11.90
CA VAL A 141 -7.30 -1.53 -13.27
C VAL A 141 -6.95 -0.06 -13.39
N PRO A 142 -5.93 0.32 -14.19
CA PRO A 142 -5.61 1.72 -14.41
C PRO A 142 -6.61 2.37 -15.36
N PHE A 143 -7.04 3.58 -15.05
CA PHE A 143 -7.90 4.42 -15.87
C PHE A 143 -7.14 5.68 -16.30
N GLY A 144 -7.37 6.14 -17.55
CA GLY A 144 -6.83 7.41 -18.05
C GLY A 144 -6.21 7.33 -19.44
N LYS A 145 -6.12 8.50 -20.12
CA LYS A 145 -5.62 8.60 -21.50
C LYS A 145 -4.09 8.40 -21.65
N ASN A 146 -3.33 8.58 -20.59
CA ASN A 146 -1.85 8.51 -20.60
C ASN A 146 -1.31 7.17 -20.07
N TYR A 147 -2.13 6.13 -20.06
CA TYR A 147 -1.66 4.80 -19.70
C TYR A 147 -0.85 4.21 -20.87
N HIS A 148 0.46 4.42 -20.84
CA HIS A 148 1.35 3.71 -21.75
C HIS A 148 1.46 2.27 -21.28
N GLN A 149 0.90 1.34 -22.04
CA GLN A 149 1.17 -0.09 -21.88
C GLN A 149 2.69 -0.29 -21.91
N GLN A 150 3.23 -0.86 -20.86
CA GLN A 150 4.51 -1.54 -20.98
C GLN A 150 4.23 -2.75 -21.88
N THR A 151 4.62 -2.66 -23.14
CA THR A 151 4.53 -3.78 -24.06
C THR A 151 5.24 -4.98 -23.44
N PRO A 152 4.68 -6.19 -23.59
CA PRO A 152 5.27 -7.41 -23.05
C PRO A 152 6.73 -7.67 -23.49
N ASN A 153 7.19 -6.94 -24.51
CA ASN A 153 8.47 -7.11 -25.18
C ASN A 153 9.58 -6.14 -24.71
N THR A 154 9.37 -5.35 -23.67
CA THR A 154 10.48 -4.55 -23.14
C THR A 154 11.45 -5.48 -22.43
N PRO A 155 12.69 -5.70 -22.95
CA PRO A 155 13.61 -6.64 -22.35
C PRO A 155 13.94 -6.20 -20.91
N VAL A 156 13.89 -7.15 -19.99
CA VAL A 156 14.40 -6.95 -18.63
C VAL A 156 15.90 -6.72 -18.77
N LYS A 157 16.38 -5.51 -18.51
CA LYS A 157 17.81 -5.28 -18.45
C LYS A 157 18.37 -6.17 -17.34
N LYS A 158 19.16 -7.16 -17.71
CA LYS A 158 20.01 -7.89 -16.76
C LYS A 158 21.09 -6.92 -16.29
N TYR A 159 21.09 -6.62 -15.00
CA TYR A 159 22.20 -5.97 -14.31
C TYR A 159 23.18 -7.01 -13.84
#